data_43e7bba6ed2302c81239413f2cd20b40
#
_entry.id   43e7bba6ed2302c81239413f2cd20b40
#
_cell.length_a   1.000
_cell.length_b   1.000
_cell.length_c   1.000
_cell.angle_alpha   90.00
_cell.angle_beta   90.00
_cell.angle_gamma   90.00
#
_symmetry.space_group_name_H-M   'P 1'
#
loop_
_entity.id
_entity.type
_entity.pdbx_description
1 polymer ?
#
loop_
_entity_poly.entity_id
_entity_poly.type
_entity_poly.pdbx_seq_one_letter_code
_entity_poly.pdbx_strand_id
1 'polypeptide(L)'
;MRIIDNKAIELKTKYPDRITTIIPNSRLVDWDGRVGTVLVHWTMDTVRVLHNLGFTKVPSTIRKDYTWPGIYTPFDHQRATSEFLVANKRAYVFNEQGTGKTSAAAWAIDYLMTKHIVRRALIICPLSIMKSAWQNDLFKTVMHRPVGIAHGSTEQRKKVIESDVDIVIINFDGIEIVLDTLIKSDFNLVVIDEATAIKRDTTDRWKAVNQLVKPDTWLWQMTGTPAAQSPVDAYGLVKLMHPEKVDRTAYQFKDRVMYKVSTFTWKPKREANEYIHRLMQPAIRFTKEECLDLPEILYQTREVPLTKQQQKYYDTLAKEMLITLSDESITSVNAAVNMNKLLQVASGAVYTDTGEVIDFDSKTRFEELVNIIEESSHSVLVFCAFKHTIATLEAKLTKKNYIVDSVHGGVSLNKRSDIFKRFQESGQKQILLIQPQSASHGVTLHAANTIVWWSPTTSYETYAQANARVHRAGQKNPCTVVNIEGCGVEKKLYRALQERESNQFDLLGLYKDILNG
;
A
#
# COMPACT_ATOMS: atom_id res chain seq x y z
N MET A 1 -30.50 14.43 4.54
CA MET A 1 -31.03 13.25 5.24
C MET A 1 -30.89 13.44 6.74
N ARG A 2 -31.84 12.97 7.51
CA ARG A 2 -31.83 13.04 8.98
C ARG A 2 -32.24 11.67 9.54
N ILE A 3 -31.62 11.25 10.64
CA ILE A 3 -32.00 10.04 11.36
C ILE A 3 -33.09 10.43 12.38
N ILE A 4 -34.18 9.67 12.42
CA ILE A 4 -35.30 9.84 13.32
C ILE A 4 -35.34 8.64 14.28
N ASP A 5 -35.24 8.91 15.58
CA ASP A 5 -35.35 7.95 16.69
C ASP A 5 -34.52 6.66 16.53
N ASN A 6 -33.38 6.75 15.84
CA ASN A 6 -32.54 5.59 15.49
C ASN A 6 -33.30 4.45 14.76
N LYS A 7 -34.48 4.74 14.17
CA LYS A 7 -35.30 3.73 13.49
C LYS A 7 -35.57 4.04 12.02
N ALA A 8 -35.57 5.32 11.65
CA ALA A 8 -35.92 5.75 10.31
C ALA A 8 -34.94 6.80 9.77
N ILE A 9 -34.87 6.87 8.45
CA ILE A 9 -34.19 7.94 7.72
C ILE A 9 -35.25 8.84 7.11
N GLU A 10 -35.21 10.12 7.42
CA GLU A 10 -35.92 11.18 6.75
C GLU A 10 -35.08 11.69 5.59
N LEU A 11 -35.61 11.67 4.40
CA LEU A 11 -34.93 12.15 3.21
C LEU A 11 -35.83 13.09 2.40
N LYS A 12 -35.25 14.15 1.85
CA LYS A 12 -35.91 15.07 0.94
C LYS A 12 -35.54 14.76 -0.50
N THR A 13 -36.51 14.61 -1.38
CA THR A 13 -36.33 14.25 -2.77
C THR A 13 -37.33 14.90 -3.70
N LYS A 14 -36.93 15.19 -4.94
CA LYS A 14 -37.83 15.65 -6.00
C LYS A 14 -38.75 14.53 -6.54
N TYR A 15 -38.42 13.28 -6.25
CA TYR A 15 -39.11 12.10 -6.76
C TYR A 15 -39.53 11.16 -5.63
N PRO A 16 -40.44 11.59 -4.72
CA PRO A 16 -40.87 10.80 -3.57
C PRO A 16 -41.51 9.47 -3.99
N ASP A 17 -42.34 9.48 -5.06
CA ASP A 17 -43.03 8.29 -5.55
C ASP A 17 -42.04 7.18 -5.97
N ARG A 18 -40.90 7.55 -6.52
CA ARG A 18 -39.86 6.58 -6.84
C ARG A 18 -39.33 5.84 -5.61
N ILE A 19 -39.21 6.56 -4.49
CA ILE A 19 -38.76 5.97 -3.22
C ILE A 19 -39.84 5.07 -2.64
N THR A 20 -41.09 5.56 -2.58
CA THR A 20 -42.19 4.82 -1.97
C THR A 20 -42.62 3.59 -2.78
N THR A 21 -42.36 3.58 -4.09
CA THR A 21 -42.60 2.40 -4.94
C THR A 21 -41.55 1.33 -4.75
N ILE A 22 -40.27 1.72 -4.56
CA ILE A 22 -39.15 0.77 -4.52
C ILE A 22 -38.88 0.25 -3.12
N ILE A 23 -39.03 1.11 -2.09
CA ILE A 23 -38.73 0.75 -0.69
C ILE A 23 -40.05 0.40 0.04
N PRO A 24 -40.24 -0.87 0.38
CA PRO A 24 -41.43 -1.30 1.15
C PRO A 24 -41.54 -0.54 2.49
N ASN A 25 -42.77 -0.25 2.90
CA ASN A 25 -43.05 0.44 4.16
C ASN A 25 -42.45 1.85 4.29
N SER A 26 -42.08 2.48 3.18
CA SER A 26 -41.75 3.90 3.16
C SER A 26 -43.01 4.76 3.18
N ARG A 27 -42.90 5.96 3.75
CA ARG A 27 -44.04 6.85 3.91
C ARG A 27 -43.68 8.27 3.46
N LEU A 28 -44.49 8.82 2.56
CA LEU A 28 -44.46 10.26 2.25
C LEU A 28 -45.10 11.02 3.45
N VAL A 29 -44.31 11.92 4.02
CA VAL A 29 -44.73 12.70 5.22
C VAL A 29 -45.19 14.09 4.82
N ASP A 30 -44.49 14.68 3.83
CA ASP A 30 -44.77 16.04 3.38
C ASP A 30 -44.46 16.19 1.91
N TRP A 31 -45.19 17.07 1.21
CA TRP A 31 -45.00 17.40 -0.20
C TRP A 31 -45.35 18.85 -0.47
N ASP A 32 -44.37 19.65 -0.83
CA ASP A 32 -44.53 21.09 -1.13
C ASP A 32 -44.81 21.40 -2.61
N GLY A 33 -45.07 20.40 -3.43
CA GLY A 33 -45.27 20.52 -4.88
C GLY A 33 -43.95 20.44 -5.67
N ARG A 34 -42.77 20.46 -5.03
CA ARG A 34 -41.47 20.37 -5.66
C ARG A 34 -40.56 19.34 -5.01
N VAL A 35 -40.59 19.24 -3.71
CA VAL A 35 -39.76 18.35 -2.92
C VAL A 35 -40.61 17.61 -1.89
N GLY A 36 -40.54 16.29 -1.89
CA GLY A 36 -41.20 15.45 -0.90
C GLY A 36 -40.26 15.03 0.24
N THR A 37 -40.79 14.96 1.43
CA THR A 37 -40.14 14.38 2.60
C THR A 37 -40.62 12.94 2.76
N VAL A 38 -39.73 11.97 2.64
CA VAL A 38 -40.05 10.54 2.76
C VAL A 38 -39.36 9.96 3.99
N LEU A 39 -40.08 9.19 4.78
CA LEU A 39 -39.54 8.36 5.84
C LEU A 39 -39.39 6.94 5.34
N VAL A 40 -38.20 6.37 5.55
CA VAL A 40 -37.88 4.98 5.25
C VAL A 40 -37.31 4.30 6.49
N HIS A 41 -37.55 3.01 6.67
CA HIS A 41 -36.92 2.26 7.76
C HIS A 41 -35.40 2.23 7.60
N TRP A 42 -34.67 2.48 8.67
CA TRP A 42 -33.23 2.44 8.67
C TRP A 42 -32.73 1.00 8.80
N THR A 43 -32.66 0.30 7.68
CA THR A 43 -32.16 -1.07 7.54
C THR A 43 -31.02 -1.12 6.54
N MET A 44 -30.23 -2.20 6.57
CA MET A 44 -29.16 -2.43 5.59
C MET A 44 -29.68 -2.40 4.15
N ASP A 45 -30.81 -3.05 3.90
CA ASP A 45 -31.38 -3.12 2.54
C ASP A 45 -31.85 -1.75 2.07
N THR A 46 -32.48 -0.98 2.95
CA THR A 46 -32.87 0.41 2.64
C THR A 46 -31.65 1.27 2.33
N VAL A 47 -30.57 1.16 3.10
CA VAL A 47 -29.32 1.89 2.85
C VAL A 47 -28.76 1.54 1.48
N ARG A 48 -28.72 0.26 1.12
CA ARG A 48 -28.24 -0.20 -0.20
C ARG A 48 -29.12 0.30 -1.34
N VAL A 49 -30.44 0.20 -1.19
CA VAL A 49 -31.38 0.69 -2.21
C VAL A 49 -31.18 2.18 -2.42
N LEU A 50 -31.06 2.97 -1.34
CA LEU A 50 -30.81 4.40 -1.45
C LEU A 50 -29.49 4.73 -2.14
N HIS A 51 -28.40 3.99 -1.85
CA HIS A 51 -27.15 4.13 -2.58
C HIS A 51 -27.31 3.82 -4.07
N ASN A 52 -28.02 2.75 -4.43
CA ASN A 52 -28.29 2.38 -5.83
C ASN A 52 -29.15 3.42 -6.55
N LEU A 53 -29.97 4.14 -5.82
CA LEU A 53 -30.76 5.27 -6.34
C LEU A 53 -29.96 6.58 -6.45
N GLY A 54 -28.67 6.56 -6.11
CA GLY A 54 -27.75 7.69 -6.27
C GLY A 54 -27.62 8.61 -5.05
N PHE A 55 -28.16 8.23 -3.89
CA PHE A 55 -27.96 8.99 -2.66
C PHE A 55 -26.58 8.68 -2.06
N THR A 56 -25.71 9.68 -1.98
CA THR A 56 -24.30 9.50 -1.57
C THR A 56 -24.01 9.58 -0.07
N LYS A 57 -24.89 10.20 0.70
CA LYS A 57 -24.71 10.44 2.14
C LYS A 57 -25.74 9.69 2.99
N VAL A 58 -25.94 8.41 2.69
CA VAL A 58 -26.87 7.57 3.45
C VAL A 58 -26.16 7.02 4.69
N PRO A 59 -26.67 7.30 5.91
CA PRO A 59 -26.05 6.77 7.12
C PRO A 59 -26.16 5.24 7.18
N SER A 60 -25.06 4.56 7.41
CA SER A 60 -25.01 3.10 7.53
C SER A 60 -25.56 2.64 8.89
N THR A 61 -26.19 1.47 8.92
CA THR A 61 -26.75 0.87 10.14
C THR A 61 -25.71 0.47 11.18
N ILE A 62 -24.45 0.28 10.78
CA ILE A 62 -23.35 0.01 11.71
C ILE A 62 -23.18 1.12 12.76
N ARG A 63 -23.54 2.36 12.44
CA ARG A 63 -23.55 3.47 13.42
C ARG A 63 -24.51 3.25 14.56
N LYS A 64 -25.61 2.56 14.28
CA LYS A 64 -26.74 2.42 15.18
C LYS A 64 -26.55 1.31 16.21
N ASP A 65 -26.12 0.15 15.74
CA ASP A 65 -26.29 -1.10 16.48
C ASP A 65 -25.00 -1.93 16.56
N TYR A 66 -23.84 -1.30 16.37
CA TYR A 66 -22.53 -1.95 16.50
C TYR A 66 -21.72 -1.35 17.64
N THR A 67 -21.21 -2.21 18.49
CA THR A 67 -20.51 -1.82 19.72
C THR A 67 -19.03 -1.54 19.55
N TRP A 68 -18.48 -1.77 18.35
CA TRP A 68 -17.06 -1.61 18.04
C TRP A 68 -16.16 -2.37 19.01
N PRO A 69 -16.20 -3.71 18.98
CA PRO A 69 -15.48 -4.55 19.92
C PRO A 69 -13.96 -4.38 19.80
N GLY A 70 -13.25 -4.89 20.82
CA GLY A 70 -11.79 -4.91 20.88
C GLY A 70 -11.22 -3.86 21.81
N ILE A 71 -9.88 -3.75 21.77
CA ILE A 71 -9.13 -2.84 22.65
C ILE A 71 -8.95 -1.44 22.06
N TYR A 72 -9.26 -1.25 20.77
CA TYR A 72 -9.13 0.03 20.08
C TYR A 72 -10.45 0.78 20.02
N THR A 73 -10.41 2.06 20.30
CA THR A 73 -11.50 2.98 19.95
C THR A 73 -11.29 3.42 18.50
N PRO A 74 -12.26 3.16 17.59
CA PRO A 74 -12.08 3.54 16.19
C PRO A 74 -12.08 5.06 16.03
N PHE A 75 -11.18 5.57 15.21
CA PHE A 75 -11.20 6.94 14.74
C PHE A 75 -12.38 7.18 13.78
N ASP A 76 -12.78 8.44 13.61
CA ASP A 76 -13.93 8.79 12.76
C ASP A 76 -13.76 8.34 11.30
N HIS A 77 -12.58 8.45 10.73
CA HIS A 77 -12.28 7.95 9.39
C HIS A 77 -12.33 6.41 9.29
N GLN A 78 -12.00 5.70 10.37
CA GLN A 78 -12.13 4.23 10.41
C GLN A 78 -13.60 3.83 10.50
N ARG A 79 -14.40 4.53 11.31
CA ARG A 79 -15.86 4.35 11.34
C ARG A 79 -16.47 4.61 9.96
N ALA A 80 -16.13 5.73 9.33
CA ALA A 80 -16.59 6.05 7.98
C ALA A 80 -16.18 5.01 6.94
N THR A 81 -14.96 4.47 7.04
CA THR A 81 -14.48 3.38 6.17
C THR A 81 -15.28 2.09 6.40
N SER A 82 -15.53 1.71 7.65
CA SER A 82 -16.34 0.52 7.97
C SER A 82 -17.78 0.67 7.47
N GLU A 83 -18.39 1.85 7.66
CA GLU A 83 -19.72 2.17 7.14
C GLU A 83 -19.79 2.03 5.62
N PHE A 84 -18.79 2.58 4.93
CA PHE A 84 -18.68 2.50 3.49
C PHE A 84 -18.58 1.06 3.00
N LEU A 85 -17.74 0.23 3.65
CA LEU A 85 -17.57 -1.18 3.33
C LEU A 85 -18.85 -1.98 3.57
N VAL A 86 -19.53 -1.75 4.67
CA VAL A 86 -20.81 -2.40 5.00
C VAL A 86 -21.90 -2.06 3.96
N ALA A 87 -21.91 -0.84 3.43
CA ALA A 87 -22.89 -0.41 2.44
C ALA A 87 -22.59 -0.96 1.03
N ASN A 88 -21.34 -1.25 0.71
CA ASN A 88 -20.89 -1.56 -0.64
C ASN A 88 -20.35 -3.00 -0.76
N LYS A 89 -21.10 -3.84 -1.50
CA LYS A 89 -20.71 -5.24 -1.76
C LYS A 89 -19.37 -5.33 -2.51
N ARG A 90 -19.14 -4.39 -3.44
CA ARG A 90 -17.88 -4.24 -4.16
C ARG A 90 -17.35 -2.84 -3.93
N ALA A 91 -16.14 -2.72 -3.37
CA ALA A 91 -15.61 -1.45 -2.91
C ALA A 91 -14.08 -1.36 -3.01
N TYR A 92 -13.60 -0.14 -3.23
CA TYR A 92 -12.20 0.20 -3.12
C TYR A 92 -11.94 1.04 -1.86
N VAL A 93 -10.85 0.73 -1.16
CA VAL A 93 -10.37 1.52 -0.02
C VAL A 93 -8.98 2.04 -0.35
N PHE A 94 -8.89 3.33 -0.64
CA PHE A 94 -7.66 4.02 -1.02
C PHE A 94 -7.08 4.87 0.11
N ASN A 95 -7.46 4.57 1.33
CA ASN A 95 -6.93 5.24 2.51
C ASN A 95 -5.41 5.09 2.56
N GLU A 96 -4.70 6.14 2.92
CA GLU A 96 -3.24 6.13 2.97
C GLU A 96 -2.70 5.12 4.00
N GLN A 97 -1.44 4.79 3.87
CA GLN A 97 -0.72 3.89 4.78
C GLN A 97 -0.73 4.44 6.20
N GLY A 98 -1.02 3.58 7.20
CA GLY A 98 -1.02 3.98 8.61
C GLY A 98 -2.34 4.56 9.12
N THR A 99 -3.39 4.69 8.29
CA THR A 99 -4.73 5.13 8.70
C THR A 99 -5.58 4.03 9.36
N GLY A 100 -5.05 2.81 9.51
CA GLY A 100 -5.77 1.70 10.15
C GLY A 100 -6.84 1.04 9.27
N LYS A 101 -6.58 0.91 7.97
CA LYS A 101 -7.45 0.19 7.02
C LYS A 101 -7.83 -1.22 7.49
N THR A 102 -6.87 -1.95 8.04
CA THR A 102 -7.04 -3.34 8.53
C THR A 102 -8.11 -3.41 9.61
N SER A 103 -8.03 -2.54 10.63
CA SER A 103 -9.01 -2.49 11.72
C SER A 103 -10.39 -2.07 11.22
N ALA A 104 -10.47 -1.10 10.31
CA ALA A 104 -11.74 -0.66 9.71
C ALA A 104 -12.41 -1.80 8.91
N ALA A 105 -11.64 -2.56 8.14
CA ALA A 105 -12.14 -3.73 7.43
C ALA A 105 -12.55 -4.85 8.40
N ALA A 106 -11.78 -5.09 9.48
CA ALA A 106 -12.10 -6.09 10.50
C ALA A 106 -13.46 -5.83 11.15
N TRP A 107 -13.75 -4.60 11.57
CA TRP A 107 -15.06 -4.21 12.11
C TRP A 107 -16.19 -4.36 11.09
N ALA A 108 -15.95 -4.01 9.84
CA ALA A 108 -16.95 -4.18 8.78
C ALA A 108 -17.26 -5.68 8.52
N ILE A 109 -16.23 -6.54 8.51
CA ILE A 109 -16.37 -8.00 8.40
C ILE A 109 -17.22 -8.53 9.56
N ASP A 110 -16.83 -8.20 10.79
CA ASP A 110 -17.52 -8.66 12.00
C ASP A 110 -18.99 -8.22 12.03
N TYR A 111 -19.27 -6.97 11.69
CA TYR A 111 -20.63 -6.48 11.58
C TYR A 111 -21.48 -7.28 10.57
N LEU A 112 -20.94 -7.50 9.37
CA LEU A 112 -21.64 -8.29 8.34
C LEU A 112 -21.87 -9.75 8.77
N MET A 113 -20.91 -10.34 9.49
CA MET A 113 -21.06 -11.67 10.07
C MET A 113 -22.11 -11.71 11.18
N THR A 114 -22.12 -10.72 12.06
CA THR A 114 -23.13 -10.58 13.12
C THR A 114 -24.55 -10.40 12.54
N LYS A 115 -24.67 -9.80 11.37
CA LYS A 115 -25.94 -9.68 10.63
C LYS A 115 -26.22 -10.89 9.72
N HIS A 116 -25.43 -11.95 9.76
CA HIS A 116 -25.55 -13.16 8.94
C HIS A 116 -25.53 -12.90 7.41
N ILE A 117 -24.95 -11.78 6.99
CA ILE A 117 -24.78 -11.42 5.58
C ILE A 117 -23.51 -12.06 5.01
N VAL A 118 -22.44 -12.05 5.80
CA VAL A 118 -21.20 -12.75 5.50
C VAL A 118 -21.11 -13.97 6.44
N ARG A 119 -20.81 -15.13 5.87
CA ARG A 119 -20.58 -16.36 6.63
C ARG A 119 -19.12 -16.58 6.89
N ARG A 120 -18.30 -16.52 5.84
CA ARG A 120 -16.85 -16.69 5.92
C ARG A 120 -16.14 -15.65 5.07
N ALA A 121 -15.04 -15.10 5.56
CA ALA A 121 -14.23 -14.15 4.87
C ALA A 121 -12.85 -14.72 4.53
N LEU A 122 -12.39 -14.47 3.29
CA LEU A 122 -11.03 -14.75 2.84
C LEU A 122 -10.26 -13.42 2.73
N ILE A 123 -9.16 -13.30 3.45
CA ILE A 123 -8.25 -12.16 3.39
C ILE A 123 -7.01 -12.57 2.61
N ILE A 124 -6.78 -11.92 1.47
CA ILE A 124 -5.62 -12.12 0.61
C ILE A 124 -4.68 -10.94 0.82
N CYS A 125 -3.47 -11.20 1.26
CA CYS A 125 -2.50 -10.15 1.56
C CYS A 125 -1.04 -10.63 1.33
N PRO A 126 -0.05 -9.74 1.30
CA PRO A 126 1.35 -10.13 1.30
C PRO A 126 1.72 -11.01 2.50
N LEU A 127 2.62 -11.97 2.28
CA LEU A 127 3.06 -12.94 3.29
C LEU A 127 3.52 -12.28 4.60
N SER A 128 4.24 -11.17 4.49
CA SER A 128 4.84 -10.45 5.62
C SER A 128 3.82 -9.79 6.57
N ILE A 129 2.59 -9.52 6.12
CA ILE A 129 1.55 -8.88 6.94
C ILE A 129 0.48 -9.84 7.47
N MET A 130 0.51 -11.10 7.08
CA MET A 130 -0.48 -12.08 7.52
C MET A 130 -0.58 -12.17 9.05
N LYS A 131 0.57 -12.27 9.75
CA LYS A 131 0.65 -12.32 11.21
C LYS A 131 0.78 -10.93 11.83
N SER A 132 1.74 -10.14 11.33
CA SER A 132 2.17 -8.88 11.95
C SER A 132 1.12 -7.76 11.89
N ALA A 133 0.26 -7.77 10.87
CA ALA A 133 -0.84 -6.83 10.74
C ALA A 133 -2.19 -7.53 10.91
N TRP A 134 -2.58 -8.38 9.96
CA TRP A 134 -3.93 -8.93 9.94
C TRP A 134 -4.28 -9.77 11.17
N GLN A 135 -3.48 -10.78 11.53
CA GLN A 135 -3.79 -11.61 12.70
C GLN A 135 -3.80 -10.78 13.99
N ASN A 136 -2.80 -9.92 14.17
CA ASN A 136 -2.70 -9.08 15.37
C ASN A 136 -3.84 -8.06 15.46
N ASP A 137 -4.20 -7.42 14.35
CA ASP A 137 -5.27 -6.43 14.34
C ASP A 137 -6.64 -7.08 14.51
N LEU A 138 -6.91 -8.24 13.89
CA LEU A 138 -8.12 -9.01 14.12
C LEU A 138 -8.24 -9.44 15.59
N PHE A 139 -7.15 -9.90 16.20
CA PHE A 139 -7.14 -10.25 17.62
C PHE A 139 -7.41 -9.03 18.52
N LYS A 140 -6.95 -7.85 18.14
CA LYS A 140 -7.16 -6.62 18.92
C LYS A 140 -8.52 -5.96 18.67
N THR A 141 -9.15 -6.20 17.52
CA THR A 141 -10.43 -5.57 17.13
C THR A 141 -11.63 -6.50 17.31
N VAL A 142 -11.51 -7.77 16.89
CA VAL A 142 -12.62 -8.73 16.84
C VAL A 142 -12.18 -10.09 17.39
N MET A 143 -11.59 -10.10 18.59
CA MET A 143 -10.98 -11.28 19.22
C MET A 143 -11.92 -12.48 19.39
N HIS A 144 -13.21 -12.27 19.35
CA HIS A 144 -14.23 -13.32 19.44
C HIS A 144 -14.40 -14.11 18.13
N ARG A 145 -13.81 -13.65 17.01
CA ARG A 145 -13.86 -14.35 15.73
C ARG A 145 -12.72 -15.35 15.60
N PRO A 146 -13.01 -16.63 15.30
CA PRO A 146 -11.97 -17.59 14.96
C PRO A 146 -11.26 -17.20 13.66
N VAL A 147 -9.93 -17.12 13.72
CA VAL A 147 -9.07 -16.70 12.60
C VAL A 147 -8.05 -17.79 12.30
N GLY A 148 -7.94 -18.21 11.05
CA GLY A 148 -6.96 -19.16 10.56
C GLY A 148 -5.95 -18.54 9.58
N ILE A 149 -4.66 -18.90 9.71
CA ILE A 149 -3.62 -18.51 8.75
C ILE A 149 -3.28 -19.70 7.86
N ALA A 150 -3.67 -19.65 6.59
CA ALA A 150 -3.36 -20.65 5.59
C ALA A 150 -1.92 -20.48 5.06
N HIS A 151 -0.95 -21.00 5.83
CA HIS A 151 0.48 -20.92 5.52
C HIS A 151 1.19 -22.26 5.78
N GLY A 152 2.33 -22.48 5.15
CA GLY A 152 3.12 -23.73 5.27
C GLY A 152 2.89 -24.68 4.09
N SER A 153 2.89 -26.00 4.32
CA SER A 153 2.66 -27.01 3.29
C SER A 153 1.24 -26.96 2.72
N THR A 154 1.02 -27.62 1.60
CA THR A 154 -0.30 -27.71 0.97
C THR A 154 -1.34 -28.28 1.94
N GLU A 155 -0.98 -29.34 2.69
CA GLU A 155 -1.86 -30.01 3.65
C GLU A 155 -2.20 -29.09 4.84
N GLN A 156 -1.21 -28.34 5.34
CA GLN A 156 -1.43 -27.37 6.42
C GLN A 156 -2.38 -26.27 5.99
N ARG A 157 -2.21 -25.74 4.76
CA ARG A 157 -3.11 -24.72 4.19
C ARG A 157 -4.53 -25.26 4.04
N LYS A 158 -4.70 -26.47 3.45
CA LYS A 158 -6.01 -27.11 3.29
C LYS A 158 -6.70 -27.31 4.63
N LYS A 159 -5.98 -27.83 5.62
CA LYS A 159 -6.52 -28.04 6.97
C LYS A 159 -7.08 -26.75 7.58
N VAL A 160 -6.41 -25.61 7.40
CA VAL A 160 -6.90 -24.32 7.88
C VAL A 160 -8.11 -23.85 7.08
N ILE A 161 -8.10 -23.99 5.76
CA ILE A 161 -9.21 -23.57 4.90
C ILE A 161 -10.48 -24.37 5.18
N GLU A 162 -10.33 -25.66 5.45
CA GLU A 162 -11.43 -26.60 5.73
C GLU A 162 -11.89 -26.59 7.20
N SER A 163 -11.15 -25.90 8.09
CA SER A 163 -11.53 -25.77 9.50
C SER A 163 -12.71 -24.82 9.70
N ASP A 164 -13.36 -24.93 10.84
CA ASP A 164 -14.49 -24.08 11.24
C ASP A 164 -14.01 -22.73 11.79
N VAL A 165 -13.37 -21.94 10.92
CA VAL A 165 -12.96 -20.56 11.23
C VAL A 165 -13.72 -19.56 10.38
N ASP A 166 -14.06 -18.45 10.98
CA ASP A 166 -14.82 -17.35 10.34
C ASP A 166 -13.98 -16.65 9.27
N ILE A 167 -12.69 -16.43 9.58
CA ILE A 167 -11.79 -15.63 8.76
C ILE A 167 -10.53 -16.42 8.44
N VAL A 168 -10.23 -16.59 7.15
CA VAL A 168 -8.98 -17.20 6.66
C VAL A 168 -8.09 -16.14 6.05
N ILE A 169 -6.82 -16.11 6.45
CA ILE A 169 -5.78 -15.23 5.90
C ILE A 169 -4.84 -16.06 5.05
N ILE A 170 -4.61 -15.66 3.80
CA ILE A 170 -3.71 -16.34 2.85
C ILE A 170 -2.85 -15.32 2.09
N ASN A 171 -1.62 -15.71 1.73
CA ASN A 171 -0.78 -14.90 0.86
C ASN A 171 -1.06 -15.17 -0.63
N PHE A 172 -0.77 -14.20 -1.50
CA PHE A 172 -1.05 -14.28 -2.94
C PHE A 172 -0.52 -15.57 -3.59
N ASP A 173 0.74 -15.92 -3.35
CA ASP A 173 1.36 -17.12 -3.94
C ASP A 173 0.80 -18.43 -3.37
N GLY A 174 0.16 -18.36 -2.22
CA GLY A 174 -0.49 -19.51 -1.59
C GLY A 174 -1.84 -19.87 -2.20
N ILE A 175 -2.48 -18.96 -2.92
CA ILE A 175 -3.82 -19.18 -3.48
C ILE A 175 -3.78 -20.29 -4.52
N GLU A 176 -2.85 -20.22 -5.47
CA GLU A 176 -2.71 -21.17 -6.56
C GLU A 176 -2.51 -22.61 -6.04
N ILE A 177 -1.71 -22.76 -4.97
CA ILE A 177 -1.40 -24.06 -4.36
C ILE A 177 -2.65 -24.80 -3.84
N VAL A 178 -3.66 -24.05 -3.38
CA VAL A 178 -4.87 -24.60 -2.74
C VAL A 178 -6.16 -24.10 -3.39
N LEU A 179 -6.09 -23.68 -4.66
CA LEU A 179 -7.18 -23.03 -5.37
C LEU A 179 -8.47 -23.85 -5.37
N ASP A 180 -8.39 -25.15 -5.67
CA ASP A 180 -9.54 -26.05 -5.68
C ASP A 180 -10.23 -26.12 -4.31
N THR A 181 -9.45 -26.11 -3.23
CA THR A 181 -9.99 -26.11 -1.87
C THR A 181 -10.68 -24.79 -1.56
N LEU A 182 -10.09 -23.65 -1.97
CA LEU A 182 -10.70 -22.34 -1.79
C LEU A 182 -12.01 -22.18 -2.58
N ILE A 183 -12.07 -22.67 -3.82
CA ILE A 183 -13.29 -22.63 -4.66
C ILE A 183 -14.43 -23.43 -4.05
N LYS A 184 -14.12 -24.58 -3.42
CA LYS A 184 -15.09 -25.44 -2.74
C LYS A 184 -15.53 -24.89 -1.38
N SER A 185 -14.74 -24.01 -0.80
CA SER A 185 -15.04 -23.38 0.47
C SER A 185 -16.04 -22.22 0.31
N ASP A 186 -16.91 -22.05 1.28
CA ASP A 186 -18.02 -21.10 1.19
C ASP A 186 -17.61 -19.68 1.64
N PHE A 187 -16.58 -19.13 1.04
CA PHE A 187 -16.19 -17.74 1.25
C PHE A 187 -17.09 -16.82 0.42
N ASN A 188 -17.92 -16.04 1.08
CA ASN A 188 -18.77 -15.06 0.41
C ASN A 188 -18.30 -13.61 0.54
N LEU A 189 -17.17 -13.39 1.21
CA LEU A 189 -16.42 -12.14 1.20
C LEU A 189 -14.94 -12.41 0.92
N VAL A 190 -14.37 -11.67 -0.03
CA VAL A 190 -12.95 -11.63 -0.35
C VAL A 190 -12.42 -10.22 -0.12
N VAL A 191 -11.41 -10.09 0.72
CA VAL A 191 -10.68 -8.85 0.96
C VAL A 191 -9.28 -9.00 0.39
N ILE A 192 -8.87 -8.07 -0.46
CA ILE A 192 -7.54 -8.05 -1.08
C ILE A 192 -6.80 -6.83 -0.54
N ASP A 193 -5.83 -7.07 0.32
CA ASP A 193 -4.96 -6.01 0.83
C ASP A 193 -3.67 -5.90 0.00
N GLU A 194 -3.18 -4.69 -0.21
CA GLU A 194 -2.15 -4.34 -1.18
C GLU A 194 -2.52 -4.84 -2.59
N ALA A 195 -3.72 -4.45 -3.04
CA ALA A 195 -4.32 -4.92 -4.29
C ALA A 195 -3.46 -4.63 -5.54
N THR A 196 -2.48 -3.74 -5.47
CA THR A 196 -1.48 -3.52 -6.53
C THR A 196 -0.73 -4.79 -6.93
N ALA A 197 -0.69 -5.82 -6.07
CA ALA A 197 -0.11 -7.13 -6.37
C ALA A 197 -0.82 -7.87 -7.53
N ILE A 198 -2.06 -7.49 -7.83
CA ILE A 198 -2.90 -8.07 -8.92
C ILE A 198 -3.23 -7.06 -10.03
N LYS A 199 -2.40 -6.04 -10.24
CA LYS A 199 -2.60 -5.01 -11.25
C LYS A 199 -2.57 -5.49 -12.71
N ARG A 200 -2.00 -6.68 -12.96
CA ARG A 200 -1.88 -7.29 -14.29
C ARG A 200 -2.72 -8.56 -14.38
N ASP A 201 -3.70 -8.58 -15.26
CA ASP A 201 -4.61 -9.71 -15.49
C ASP A 201 -3.95 -10.96 -16.09
N THR A 202 -2.74 -10.82 -16.62
CA THR A 202 -1.96 -11.92 -17.21
C THR A 202 -1.23 -12.77 -16.18
N THR A 203 -1.06 -12.29 -14.95
CA THR A 203 -0.34 -12.99 -13.88
C THR A 203 -1.16 -14.14 -13.31
N ASP A 204 -0.49 -15.21 -12.86
CA ASP A 204 -1.14 -16.38 -12.27
C ASP A 204 -1.84 -16.00 -10.95
N ARG A 205 -1.28 -15.07 -10.18
CA ARG A 205 -1.95 -14.48 -9.01
C ARG A 205 -3.32 -13.89 -9.36
N TRP A 206 -3.39 -13.06 -10.40
CA TRP A 206 -4.65 -12.45 -10.83
C TRP A 206 -5.65 -13.51 -11.29
N LYS A 207 -5.20 -14.48 -12.11
CA LYS A 207 -6.05 -15.56 -12.62
C LYS A 207 -6.62 -16.41 -11.49
N ALA A 208 -5.81 -16.75 -10.49
CA ALA A 208 -6.24 -17.50 -9.33
C ALA A 208 -7.28 -16.73 -8.50
N VAL A 209 -7.02 -15.44 -8.21
CA VAL A 209 -8.00 -14.61 -7.50
C VAL A 209 -9.29 -14.45 -8.28
N ASN A 210 -9.22 -14.28 -9.61
CA ASN A 210 -10.41 -14.13 -10.46
C ASN A 210 -11.34 -15.37 -10.42
N GLN A 211 -10.78 -16.55 -10.24
CA GLN A 211 -11.58 -17.78 -10.11
C GLN A 211 -12.34 -17.88 -8.77
N LEU A 212 -11.86 -17.16 -7.74
CA LEU A 212 -12.52 -17.13 -6.42
C LEU A 212 -13.67 -16.13 -6.36
N VAL A 213 -13.63 -15.10 -7.20
CA VAL A 213 -14.59 -13.99 -7.18
C VAL A 213 -15.78 -14.30 -8.07
N LYS A 214 -16.89 -14.72 -7.47
CA LYS A 214 -18.18 -14.96 -8.14
C LYS A 214 -19.00 -13.64 -8.22
N PRO A 215 -20.05 -13.56 -9.04
CA PRO A 215 -20.91 -12.36 -9.13
C PRO A 215 -21.54 -11.96 -7.79
N ASP A 216 -21.84 -12.91 -6.92
CA ASP A 216 -22.44 -12.72 -5.61
C ASP A 216 -21.42 -12.55 -4.48
N THR A 217 -20.13 -12.75 -4.72
CA THR A 217 -19.06 -12.53 -3.75
C THR A 217 -18.91 -11.05 -3.41
N TRP A 218 -18.85 -10.73 -2.11
CA TRP A 218 -18.39 -9.44 -1.64
C TRP A 218 -16.90 -9.30 -1.94
N LEU A 219 -16.50 -8.19 -2.53
CA LEU A 219 -15.10 -7.96 -2.90
C LEU A 219 -14.65 -6.57 -2.48
N TRP A 220 -13.67 -6.51 -1.59
CA TRP A 220 -13.03 -5.27 -1.19
C TRP A 220 -11.56 -5.28 -1.59
N GLN A 221 -11.15 -4.27 -2.34
CA GLN A 221 -9.77 -4.05 -2.72
C GLN A 221 -9.20 -2.86 -1.95
N MET A 222 -8.11 -3.09 -1.23
CA MET A 222 -7.48 -2.09 -0.37
C MET A 222 -6.06 -1.81 -0.85
N THR A 223 -5.74 -0.53 -1.03
CA THR A 223 -4.38 -0.06 -1.35
C THR A 223 -4.27 1.44 -1.10
N GLY A 224 -3.13 1.92 -0.63
CA GLY A 224 -2.87 3.36 -0.52
C GLY A 224 -2.56 4.04 -1.86
N THR A 225 -2.20 3.26 -2.89
CA THR A 225 -1.65 3.76 -4.17
C THR A 225 -2.19 2.96 -5.36
N PRO A 226 -3.47 3.17 -5.76
CA PRO A 226 -4.14 2.32 -6.76
C PRO A 226 -3.53 2.36 -8.17
N ALA A 227 -2.84 3.43 -8.54
CA ALA A 227 -2.19 3.61 -9.85
C ALA A 227 -0.79 4.24 -9.67
N ALA A 228 0.03 3.63 -8.80
CA ALA A 228 1.28 4.22 -8.31
C ALA A 228 2.35 4.48 -9.38
N GLN A 229 2.37 3.72 -10.46
CA GLN A 229 3.39 3.84 -11.51
C GLN A 229 2.82 4.29 -12.86
N SER A 230 1.60 3.90 -13.17
CA SER A 230 0.97 4.20 -14.45
C SER A 230 -0.55 4.09 -14.35
N PRO A 231 -1.31 4.89 -15.11
CA PRO A 231 -2.75 4.70 -15.29
C PRO A 231 -3.14 3.26 -15.68
N VAL A 232 -2.27 2.56 -16.39
CA VAL A 232 -2.49 1.17 -16.82
C VAL A 232 -2.54 0.19 -15.64
N ASP A 233 -1.92 0.53 -14.50
CA ASP A 233 -1.93 -0.31 -13.30
C ASP A 233 -3.34 -0.52 -12.72
N ALA A 234 -4.28 0.37 -13.04
CA ALA A 234 -5.68 0.23 -12.66
C ALA A 234 -6.41 -0.92 -13.39
N TYR A 235 -5.91 -1.37 -14.53
CA TYR A 235 -6.63 -2.31 -15.40
C TYR A 235 -7.01 -3.62 -14.69
N GLY A 236 -6.04 -4.33 -14.11
CA GLY A 236 -6.32 -5.61 -13.45
C GLY A 236 -7.25 -5.46 -12.23
N LEU A 237 -7.13 -4.35 -11.52
CA LEU A 237 -7.98 -4.02 -10.37
C LEU A 237 -9.43 -3.82 -10.79
N VAL A 238 -9.65 -3.01 -11.83
CA VAL A 238 -11.00 -2.73 -12.36
C VAL A 238 -11.59 -3.97 -13.01
N LYS A 239 -10.79 -4.73 -13.79
CA LYS A 239 -11.25 -5.95 -14.45
C LYS A 239 -11.74 -7.02 -13.47
N LEU A 240 -11.11 -7.13 -12.30
CA LEU A 240 -11.57 -8.03 -11.25
C LEU A 240 -12.84 -7.52 -10.57
N MET A 241 -12.95 -6.22 -10.36
CA MET A 241 -14.06 -5.59 -9.65
C MET A 241 -15.30 -5.46 -10.52
N HIS A 242 -15.12 -4.96 -11.76
CA HIS A 242 -16.14 -4.57 -12.70
C HIS A 242 -15.73 -4.93 -14.13
N PRO A 243 -15.69 -6.23 -14.50
CA PRO A 243 -15.23 -6.66 -15.82
C PRO A 243 -16.04 -6.05 -16.98
N GLU A 244 -17.29 -5.69 -16.72
CA GLU A 244 -18.21 -5.05 -17.68
C GLU A 244 -17.90 -3.58 -17.97
N LYS A 245 -17.12 -2.91 -17.10
CA LYS A 245 -16.82 -1.47 -17.21
C LYS A 245 -15.49 -1.18 -17.89
N VAL A 246 -14.67 -2.19 -18.14
CA VAL A 246 -13.31 -2.02 -18.64
C VAL A 246 -13.13 -2.69 -20.01
N ASP A 247 -12.18 -2.19 -20.79
CA ASP A 247 -11.85 -2.77 -22.10
C ASP A 247 -11.48 -4.26 -21.97
N ARG A 248 -11.80 -5.02 -23.01
CA ARG A 248 -11.60 -6.48 -23.03
C ARG A 248 -10.13 -6.87 -22.83
N THR A 249 -9.19 -6.07 -23.34
CA THR A 249 -7.76 -6.35 -23.27
C THR A 249 -6.98 -5.19 -22.62
N ALA A 250 -5.89 -5.53 -21.94
CA ALA A 250 -4.99 -4.53 -21.35
C ALA A 250 -4.40 -3.57 -22.40
N TYR A 251 -4.23 -4.05 -23.65
CA TYR A 251 -3.75 -3.21 -24.75
C TYR A 251 -4.76 -2.12 -25.12
N GLN A 252 -6.03 -2.47 -25.29
CA GLN A 252 -7.10 -1.50 -25.58
C GLN A 252 -7.24 -0.48 -24.44
N PHE A 253 -7.17 -0.95 -23.21
CA PHE A 253 -7.19 -0.06 -22.05
C PHE A 253 -5.97 0.88 -22.03
N LYS A 254 -4.77 0.35 -22.31
CA LYS A 254 -3.56 1.17 -22.44
C LYS A 254 -3.73 2.26 -23.50
N ASP A 255 -4.22 1.90 -24.67
CA ASP A 255 -4.45 2.86 -25.77
C ASP A 255 -5.50 3.92 -25.42
N ARG A 256 -6.47 3.58 -24.57
CA ARG A 256 -7.47 4.52 -24.06
C ARG A 256 -6.88 5.54 -23.10
N VAL A 257 -6.00 5.14 -22.15
CA VAL A 257 -5.48 6.00 -21.08
C VAL A 257 -4.10 6.59 -21.37
N MET A 258 -3.38 6.07 -22.38
CA MET A 258 -2.04 6.50 -22.75
C MET A 258 -2.00 6.90 -24.22
N TYR A 259 -1.02 7.73 -24.59
CA TYR A 259 -0.69 8.00 -25.98
C TYR A 259 0.78 7.68 -26.25
N LYS A 260 1.05 7.20 -27.46
CA LYS A 260 2.38 6.79 -27.88
C LYS A 260 3.20 8.01 -28.30
N VAL A 261 4.35 8.24 -27.67
CA VAL A 261 5.29 9.32 -28.02
C VAL A 261 6.38 8.81 -28.97
N SER A 262 6.86 7.58 -28.71
CA SER A 262 7.83 6.89 -29.57
C SER A 262 7.53 5.39 -29.56
N THR A 263 8.34 4.59 -30.30
CA THR A 263 8.15 3.12 -30.35
C THR A 263 8.10 2.48 -28.97
N PHE A 264 8.81 3.02 -27.99
CA PHE A 264 8.91 2.44 -26.63
C PHE A 264 8.36 3.35 -25.52
N THR A 265 8.00 4.61 -25.83
CA THR A 265 7.58 5.59 -24.81
C THR A 265 6.10 5.93 -24.95
N TRP A 266 5.38 5.81 -23.83
CA TRP A 266 3.99 6.17 -23.70
C TRP A 266 3.83 7.19 -22.59
N LYS A 267 2.92 8.15 -22.76
CA LYS A 267 2.57 9.13 -21.74
C LYS A 267 1.07 9.07 -21.42
N PRO A 268 0.66 9.38 -20.18
CA PRO A 268 -0.74 9.47 -19.81
C PRO A 268 -1.47 10.53 -20.65
N LYS A 269 -2.70 10.22 -21.08
CA LYS A 269 -3.60 11.23 -21.64
C LYS A 269 -4.08 12.16 -20.53
N ARG A 270 -4.44 13.38 -20.88
CA ARG A 270 -4.88 14.41 -19.92
C ARG A 270 -6.08 13.94 -19.08
N GLU A 271 -7.01 13.26 -19.67
CA GLU A 271 -8.24 12.75 -19.04
C GLU A 271 -8.09 11.36 -18.38
N ALA A 272 -6.90 10.75 -18.43
CA ALA A 272 -6.68 9.38 -17.94
C ALA A 272 -7.04 9.22 -16.45
N ASN A 273 -6.62 10.17 -15.62
CA ASN A 273 -6.88 10.11 -14.17
C ASN A 273 -8.38 10.22 -13.85
N GLU A 274 -9.10 11.10 -14.53
CA GLU A 274 -10.55 11.24 -14.34
C GLU A 274 -11.30 9.99 -14.82
N TYR A 275 -10.87 9.41 -15.94
CA TYR A 275 -11.43 8.16 -16.45
C TYR A 275 -11.24 7.01 -15.46
N ILE A 276 -10.03 6.84 -14.92
CA ILE A 276 -9.72 5.82 -13.92
C ILE A 276 -10.52 6.05 -12.64
N HIS A 277 -10.58 7.29 -12.16
CA HIS A 277 -11.37 7.63 -10.98
C HIS A 277 -12.84 7.21 -11.12
N ARG A 278 -13.44 7.41 -12.29
CA ARG A 278 -14.82 6.95 -12.59
C ARG A 278 -14.95 5.43 -12.59
N LEU A 279 -13.96 4.72 -13.15
CA LEU A 279 -13.97 3.25 -13.19
C LEU A 279 -13.80 2.63 -11.81
N MET A 280 -13.02 3.26 -10.95
CA MET A 280 -12.72 2.78 -9.60
C MET A 280 -13.73 3.30 -8.56
N GLN A 281 -15.01 3.29 -8.90
CA GLN A 281 -16.11 3.61 -7.98
C GLN A 281 -16.96 2.36 -7.72
N PRO A 282 -17.51 2.20 -6.50
CA PRO A 282 -17.41 3.08 -5.33
C PRO A 282 -16.07 2.97 -4.61
N ALA A 283 -15.50 4.11 -4.23
CA ALA A 283 -14.22 4.20 -3.53
C ALA A 283 -14.30 5.16 -2.33
N ILE A 284 -13.54 4.86 -1.28
CA ILE A 284 -13.31 5.75 -0.16
C ILE A 284 -11.81 6.03 -0.03
N ARG A 285 -11.46 7.27 0.27
CA ARG A 285 -10.09 7.70 0.48
C ARG A 285 -10.00 8.68 1.64
N PHE A 286 -9.05 8.43 2.51
CA PHE A 286 -8.61 9.35 3.54
C PHE A 286 -7.10 9.48 3.48
N THR A 287 -6.61 10.71 3.52
CA THR A 287 -5.18 10.99 3.68
C THR A 287 -4.79 10.97 5.16
N LYS A 288 -3.50 10.84 5.45
CA LYS A 288 -3.02 10.94 6.83
C LYS A 288 -3.28 12.32 7.42
N GLU A 289 -3.08 13.36 6.63
CA GLU A 289 -3.26 14.75 7.02
C GLU A 289 -4.71 15.05 7.42
N GLU A 290 -5.70 14.40 6.76
CA GLU A 290 -7.12 14.55 7.09
C GLU A 290 -7.54 13.79 8.36
N CYS A 291 -6.82 12.74 8.73
CA CYS A 291 -7.30 11.73 9.67
C CYS A 291 -6.54 11.67 10.98
N LEU A 292 -5.27 12.07 10.99
CA LEU A 292 -4.38 11.87 12.10
C LEU A 292 -3.72 13.19 12.47
N ASP A 293 -3.80 13.52 13.75
CA ASP A 293 -2.99 14.59 14.32
C ASP A 293 -1.55 14.03 14.50
N LEU A 294 -0.78 14.09 13.41
CA LEU A 294 0.59 13.63 13.38
C LEU A 294 1.55 14.81 13.56
N PRO A 295 2.67 14.59 14.27
CA PRO A 295 3.73 15.58 14.30
C PRO A 295 4.22 15.94 12.90
N GLU A 296 4.83 17.11 12.75
CA GLU A 296 5.39 17.57 11.49
C GLU A 296 6.42 16.57 10.95
N ILE A 297 6.46 16.43 9.61
CA ILE A 297 7.48 15.67 8.90
C ILE A 297 8.32 16.62 8.06
N LEU A 298 9.63 16.65 8.33
CA LEU A 298 10.60 17.48 7.64
C LEU A 298 11.43 16.63 6.68
N TYR A 299 11.62 17.14 5.47
CA TYR A 299 12.50 16.51 4.48
C TYR A 299 13.77 17.34 4.35
N GLN A 300 14.91 16.68 4.51
CA GLN A 300 16.23 17.29 4.41
C GLN A 300 17.08 16.53 3.40
N THR A 301 17.96 17.26 2.73
CA THR A 301 18.97 16.68 1.85
C THR A 301 20.36 16.96 2.41
N ARG A 302 21.20 15.92 2.45
CA ARG A 302 22.62 16.03 2.79
C ARG A 302 23.45 15.70 1.56
N GLU A 303 24.11 16.71 1.02
CA GLU A 303 24.98 16.52 -0.14
C GLU A 303 26.36 16.01 0.28
N VAL A 304 26.72 14.83 -0.19
CA VAL A 304 28.00 14.18 0.07
C VAL A 304 28.61 13.74 -1.27
N PRO A 305 29.49 14.55 -1.85
CA PRO A 305 30.10 14.22 -3.14
C PRO A 305 30.80 12.86 -3.14
N LEU A 306 30.76 12.19 -4.28
CA LEU A 306 31.48 10.93 -4.47
C LEU A 306 32.98 11.15 -4.24
N THR A 307 33.66 10.15 -3.68
CA THR A 307 35.12 10.15 -3.61
C THR A 307 35.73 10.10 -5.02
N LYS A 308 36.99 10.53 -5.17
CA LYS A 308 37.67 10.51 -6.48
C LYS A 308 37.64 9.13 -7.13
N GLN A 309 37.76 8.07 -6.33
CA GLN A 309 37.68 6.69 -6.80
C GLN A 309 36.28 6.36 -7.32
N GLN A 310 35.25 6.67 -6.53
CA GLN A 310 33.86 6.44 -6.93
C GLN A 310 33.50 7.24 -8.18
N GLN A 311 33.90 8.54 -8.22
CA GLN A 311 33.60 9.42 -9.35
C GLN A 311 34.21 8.90 -10.65
N LYS A 312 35.49 8.47 -10.61
CA LYS A 312 36.15 7.90 -11.79
C LYS A 312 35.43 6.66 -12.32
N TYR A 313 35.02 5.78 -11.42
CA TYR A 313 34.31 4.55 -11.80
C TYR A 313 32.89 4.85 -12.30
N TYR A 314 32.20 5.76 -11.63
CA TYR A 314 30.90 6.26 -12.01
C TYR A 314 30.90 6.86 -13.42
N ASP A 315 31.86 7.76 -13.72
CA ASP A 315 31.98 8.40 -15.02
C ASP A 315 32.32 7.40 -16.14
N THR A 316 33.17 6.42 -15.85
CA THR A 316 33.50 5.34 -16.81
C THR A 316 32.24 4.54 -17.14
N LEU A 317 31.52 4.11 -16.11
CA LEU A 317 30.30 3.33 -16.27
C LEU A 317 29.21 4.13 -17.00
N ALA A 318 29.05 5.42 -16.67
CA ALA A 318 28.11 6.30 -17.34
C ALA A 318 28.43 6.50 -18.83
N LYS A 319 29.73 6.62 -19.19
CA LYS A 319 30.18 6.73 -20.59
C LYS A 319 29.95 5.43 -21.38
N GLU A 320 30.27 4.28 -20.82
CA GLU A 320 30.02 2.97 -21.46
C GLU A 320 28.52 2.79 -21.72
N MET A 321 27.69 3.23 -20.80
CA MET A 321 26.24 3.20 -20.91
C MET A 321 25.72 4.16 -22.00
N LEU A 322 26.35 5.32 -22.19
CA LEU A 322 26.03 6.26 -23.29
C LEU A 322 26.32 5.67 -24.66
N ILE A 323 27.46 5.00 -24.80
CA ILE A 323 27.84 4.32 -26.04
C ILE A 323 26.82 3.24 -26.39
N THR A 324 26.43 2.45 -25.42
CA THR A 324 25.40 1.41 -25.59
C THR A 324 24.02 1.99 -25.92
N LEU A 325 23.69 3.22 -25.46
CA LEU A 325 22.44 3.92 -25.78
C LEU A 325 22.36 4.43 -27.22
N SER A 326 23.51 4.74 -27.85
CA SER A 326 23.55 5.19 -29.25
C SER A 326 23.27 4.06 -30.25
N ASP A 327 23.44 2.81 -29.84
CA ASP A 327 23.04 1.61 -30.58
C ASP A 327 21.57 1.28 -30.26
N GLU A 328 20.63 1.57 -31.13
CA GLU A 328 19.15 1.53 -31.03
C GLU A 328 18.49 0.31 -30.30
N SER A 329 19.23 -0.50 -29.54
CA SER A 329 18.82 -1.79 -28.98
C SER A 329 18.47 -1.78 -27.47
N ILE A 330 18.42 -0.62 -26.79
CA ILE A 330 18.20 -0.62 -25.33
C ILE A 330 16.72 -0.75 -24.96
N THR A 331 16.43 -1.85 -24.28
CA THR A 331 15.15 -2.06 -23.60
C THR A 331 15.09 -1.32 -22.25
N SER A 332 13.90 -1.03 -21.76
CA SER A 332 13.69 -0.46 -20.41
C SER A 332 14.32 -1.32 -19.28
N VAL A 333 14.50 -2.61 -19.53
CA VAL A 333 15.17 -3.54 -18.60
C VAL A 333 16.66 -3.22 -18.48
N ASN A 334 17.34 -3.00 -19.60
CA ASN A 334 18.77 -2.67 -19.59
C ASN A 334 19.04 -1.32 -18.92
N ALA A 335 18.18 -0.32 -19.16
CA ALA A 335 18.27 0.98 -18.49
C ALA A 335 18.11 0.88 -16.96
N ALA A 336 17.18 0.05 -16.49
CA ALA A 336 16.99 -0.19 -15.05
C ALA A 336 18.20 -0.90 -14.41
N VAL A 337 18.79 -1.87 -15.08
CA VAL A 337 20.01 -2.56 -14.62
C VAL A 337 21.16 -1.57 -14.50
N ASN A 338 21.35 -0.74 -15.50
CA ASN A 338 22.42 0.24 -15.55
C ASN A 338 22.26 1.32 -14.47
N MET A 339 21.05 1.85 -14.29
CA MET A 339 20.72 2.77 -13.20
C MET A 339 21.07 2.15 -11.84
N ASN A 340 20.73 0.88 -11.65
CA ASN A 340 21.01 0.18 -10.41
C ASN A 340 22.53 0.05 -10.14
N LYS A 341 23.35 -0.18 -11.18
CA LYS A 341 24.82 -0.20 -11.05
C LYS A 341 25.37 1.18 -10.63
N LEU A 342 24.88 2.28 -11.22
CA LEU A 342 25.28 3.63 -10.81
C LEU A 342 24.93 3.93 -9.34
N LEU A 343 23.74 3.51 -8.89
CA LEU A 343 23.33 3.64 -7.49
C LEU A 343 24.18 2.77 -6.54
N GLN A 344 24.61 1.59 -6.98
CA GLN A 344 25.52 0.75 -6.22
C GLN A 344 26.86 1.46 -6.00
N VAL A 345 27.47 2.00 -7.05
CA VAL A 345 28.72 2.79 -6.95
C VAL A 345 28.56 3.96 -5.97
N ALA A 346 27.48 4.72 -6.09
CA ALA A 346 27.19 5.83 -5.20
C ALA A 346 27.00 5.37 -3.74
N SER A 347 26.45 4.17 -3.52
CA SER A 347 26.26 3.57 -2.20
C SER A 347 27.54 3.03 -1.56
N GLY A 348 28.65 2.93 -2.30
CA GLY A 348 29.95 2.50 -1.78
C GLY A 348 30.41 1.10 -2.20
N ALA A 349 29.64 0.39 -3.03
CA ALA A 349 30.07 -0.90 -3.59
C ALA A 349 29.28 -1.23 -4.85
N VAL A 350 29.86 -2.01 -5.77
CA VAL A 350 29.17 -2.52 -6.96
C VAL A 350 29.40 -4.02 -7.11
N TYR A 351 28.34 -4.72 -7.53
CA TYR A 351 28.44 -6.15 -7.89
C TYR A 351 28.89 -6.28 -9.34
N THR A 352 29.91 -7.08 -9.57
CA THR A 352 30.32 -7.48 -10.91
C THR A 352 29.34 -8.48 -11.51
N ASP A 353 29.43 -8.73 -12.81
CA ASP A 353 28.61 -9.74 -13.48
C ASP A 353 28.94 -11.17 -13.01
N THR A 354 30.13 -11.37 -12.43
CA THR A 354 30.57 -12.64 -11.79
C THR A 354 30.07 -12.79 -10.35
N GLY A 355 29.41 -11.76 -9.79
CA GLY A 355 28.90 -11.75 -8.42
C GLY A 355 29.92 -11.31 -7.37
N GLU A 356 31.13 -10.94 -7.77
CA GLU A 356 32.12 -10.34 -6.88
C GLU A 356 31.70 -8.91 -6.49
N VAL A 357 32.19 -8.44 -5.35
CA VAL A 357 31.92 -7.08 -4.85
C VAL A 357 33.17 -6.23 -4.98
N ILE A 358 33.04 -5.09 -5.63
CA ILE A 358 34.08 -4.05 -5.65
C ILE A 358 33.66 -2.98 -4.64
N ASP A 359 34.44 -2.83 -3.57
CA ASP A 359 34.23 -1.82 -2.54
C ASP A 359 34.89 -0.49 -2.92
N PHE A 360 34.22 0.58 -2.62
CA PHE A 360 34.72 1.95 -2.74
C PHE A 360 34.88 2.60 -1.38
N ASP A 361 35.83 3.53 -1.29
CA ASP A 361 35.91 4.38 -0.12
C ASP A 361 34.65 5.25 -0.02
N SER A 362 33.86 5.01 1.01
CA SER A 362 32.63 5.75 1.33
C SER A 362 32.75 6.47 2.68
N LYS A 363 33.98 6.83 3.10
CA LYS A 363 34.27 7.37 4.43
C LYS A 363 33.49 8.66 4.68
N THR A 364 33.49 9.62 3.75
CA THR A 364 32.76 10.89 3.89
C THR A 364 31.26 10.69 4.07
N ARG A 365 30.67 9.76 3.31
CA ARG A 365 29.24 9.43 3.41
C ARG A 365 28.92 8.74 4.74
N PHE A 366 29.82 7.90 5.23
CA PHE A 366 29.69 7.28 6.54
C PHE A 366 29.83 8.30 7.69
N GLU A 367 30.75 9.26 7.58
CA GLU A 367 30.89 10.34 8.55
C GLU A 367 29.62 11.20 8.61
N GLU A 368 29.02 11.51 7.47
CA GLU A 368 27.75 12.24 7.44
C GLU A 368 26.60 11.44 8.07
N LEU A 369 26.52 10.12 7.83
CA LEU A 369 25.56 9.27 8.53
C LEU A 369 25.75 9.34 10.06
N VAL A 370 26.99 9.32 10.53
CA VAL A 370 27.30 9.45 11.96
C VAL A 370 26.85 10.82 12.50
N ASN A 371 27.10 11.92 11.75
CA ASN A 371 26.63 13.24 12.14
C ASN A 371 25.11 13.26 12.30
N ILE A 372 24.37 12.72 11.33
CA ILE A 372 22.90 12.64 11.41
C ILE A 372 22.45 11.80 12.61
N ILE A 373 23.12 10.70 12.90
CA ILE A 373 22.83 9.86 14.07
C ILE A 373 23.06 10.66 15.36
N GLU A 374 24.16 11.41 15.47
CA GLU A 374 24.47 12.22 16.65
C GLU A 374 23.48 13.39 16.81
N GLU A 375 23.04 14.01 15.73
CA GLU A 375 22.02 15.07 15.74
C GLU A 375 20.64 14.55 16.20
N SER A 376 20.37 13.25 16.04
CA SER A 376 19.07 12.66 16.43
C SER A 376 19.03 12.37 17.94
N SER A 377 17.96 12.80 18.60
CA SER A 377 17.71 12.50 20.01
C SER A 377 17.10 11.12 20.27
N HIS A 378 16.56 10.47 19.24
CA HIS A 378 15.85 9.19 19.29
C HIS A 378 16.54 8.14 18.41
N SER A 379 15.96 6.95 18.35
CA SER A 379 16.41 5.89 17.44
C SER A 379 16.35 6.34 15.98
N VAL A 380 17.26 5.81 15.17
CA VAL A 380 17.41 6.17 13.76
C VAL A 380 17.14 4.96 12.87
N LEU A 381 16.33 5.16 11.86
CA LEU A 381 16.06 4.17 10.83
C LEU A 381 16.86 4.50 9.58
N VAL A 382 17.69 3.58 9.08
CA VAL A 382 18.53 3.80 7.91
C VAL A 382 18.12 2.85 6.79
N PHE A 383 17.61 3.40 5.69
CA PHE A 383 17.24 2.63 4.51
C PHE A 383 18.43 2.47 3.57
N CYS A 384 18.78 1.22 3.29
CA CYS A 384 19.87 0.82 2.37
C CYS A 384 19.32 -0.16 1.33
N ALA A 385 19.43 0.16 0.05
CA ALA A 385 18.93 -0.69 -1.02
C ALA A 385 19.69 -2.02 -1.15
N PHE A 386 20.98 -2.05 -0.79
CA PHE A 386 21.90 -3.15 -1.08
C PHE A 386 22.37 -3.86 0.19
N LYS A 387 22.34 -5.22 0.18
CA LYS A 387 22.73 -6.06 1.33
C LYS A 387 24.18 -5.85 1.76
N HIS A 388 25.10 -5.71 0.81
CA HIS A 388 26.50 -5.49 1.11
C HIS A 388 26.70 -4.18 1.88
N THR A 389 26.04 -3.11 1.44
CA THR A 389 26.06 -1.82 2.15
C THR A 389 25.55 -1.95 3.58
N ILE A 390 24.47 -2.72 3.82
CA ILE A 390 23.94 -2.98 5.17
C ILE A 390 25.01 -3.64 6.03
N ALA A 391 25.65 -4.72 5.54
CA ALA A 391 26.68 -5.43 6.30
C ALA A 391 27.89 -4.54 6.61
N THR A 392 28.35 -3.74 5.64
CA THR A 392 29.45 -2.80 5.82
C THR A 392 29.13 -1.71 6.85
N LEU A 393 27.92 -1.13 6.81
CA LEU A 393 27.48 -0.11 7.76
C LEU A 393 27.30 -0.70 9.16
N GLU A 394 26.70 -1.89 9.28
CA GLU A 394 26.54 -2.59 10.55
C GLU A 394 27.90 -2.80 11.25
N ALA A 395 28.89 -3.32 10.53
CA ALA A 395 30.23 -3.53 11.06
C ALA A 395 30.90 -2.20 11.49
N LYS A 396 30.80 -1.14 10.67
CA LYS A 396 31.40 0.17 10.97
C LYS A 396 30.73 0.85 12.18
N LEU A 397 29.39 0.79 12.29
CA LEU A 397 28.62 1.39 13.39
C LEU A 397 28.86 0.61 14.70
N THR A 398 28.86 -0.73 14.64
CA THR A 398 29.18 -1.56 15.80
C THR A 398 30.60 -1.29 16.33
N LYS A 399 31.57 -1.09 15.44
CA LYS A 399 32.93 -0.70 15.84
C LYS A 399 33.00 0.66 16.54
N LYS A 400 32.02 1.52 16.29
CA LYS A 400 31.85 2.82 16.99
C LYS A 400 30.99 2.71 18.26
N ASN A 401 30.66 1.50 18.71
CA ASN A 401 29.86 1.20 19.91
C ASN A 401 28.38 1.63 19.83
N TYR A 402 27.81 1.78 18.64
CA TYR A 402 26.36 1.96 18.48
C TYR A 402 25.63 0.63 18.64
N ILE A 403 24.41 0.70 19.18
CA ILE A 403 23.49 -0.44 19.21
C ILE A 403 22.83 -0.51 17.82
N VAL A 404 23.15 -1.55 17.05
CA VAL A 404 22.73 -1.70 15.66
C VAL A 404 22.07 -3.05 15.44
N ASP A 405 20.95 -3.06 14.78
CA ASP A 405 20.32 -4.26 14.21
C ASP A 405 20.15 -4.07 12.70
N SER A 406 20.05 -5.19 11.95
CA SER A 406 19.84 -5.13 10.51
C SER A 406 18.74 -6.08 10.03
N VAL A 407 17.95 -5.63 9.03
CA VAL A 407 16.87 -6.41 8.42
C VAL A 407 16.94 -6.33 6.90
N HIS A 408 17.10 -7.47 6.24
CA HIS A 408 17.18 -7.60 4.79
C HIS A 408 16.54 -8.92 4.32
N GLY A 409 16.51 -9.17 3.01
CA GLY A 409 15.88 -10.34 2.41
C GLY A 409 16.34 -11.70 2.96
N GLY A 410 17.58 -11.81 3.48
CA GLY A 410 18.12 -13.02 4.07
C GLY A 410 17.72 -13.30 5.53
N VAL A 411 17.06 -12.36 6.21
CA VAL A 411 16.61 -12.52 7.61
C VAL A 411 15.25 -13.21 7.62
N SER A 412 15.09 -14.28 8.42
CA SER A 412 13.83 -15.01 8.54
C SER A 412 12.72 -14.14 9.14
N LEU A 413 11.45 -14.45 8.83
CA LEU A 413 10.30 -13.67 9.29
C LEU A 413 10.21 -13.58 10.82
N ASN A 414 10.48 -14.68 11.53
CA ASN A 414 10.46 -14.68 13.00
C ASN A 414 11.55 -13.75 13.56
N LYS A 415 12.78 -13.88 13.06
CA LYS A 415 13.89 -13.02 13.49
C LYS A 415 13.64 -11.52 13.19
N ARG A 416 13.00 -11.21 12.04
CA ARG A 416 12.57 -9.83 11.74
C ARG A 416 11.59 -9.31 12.78
N SER A 417 10.60 -10.12 13.14
CA SER A 417 9.58 -9.75 14.14
C SER A 417 10.22 -9.44 15.49
N ASP A 418 11.20 -10.26 15.92
CA ASP A 418 11.92 -10.06 17.16
C ASP A 418 12.78 -8.79 17.15
N ILE A 419 13.46 -8.51 16.03
CA ILE A 419 14.24 -7.27 15.84
C ILE A 419 13.34 -6.05 15.93
N PHE A 420 12.21 -6.04 15.19
CA PHE A 420 11.29 -4.91 15.19
C PHE A 420 10.68 -4.68 16.59
N LYS A 421 10.30 -5.75 17.28
CA LYS A 421 9.80 -5.67 18.66
C LYS A 421 10.84 -5.06 19.58
N ARG A 422 12.07 -5.58 19.56
CA ARG A 422 13.17 -5.07 20.36
C ARG A 422 13.47 -3.60 20.07
N PHE A 423 13.55 -3.21 18.80
CA PHE A 423 13.74 -1.82 18.37
C PHE A 423 12.65 -0.89 18.91
N GLN A 424 11.40 -1.37 18.91
CA GLN A 424 10.25 -0.58 19.35
C GLN A 424 10.14 -0.45 20.87
N GLU A 425 10.56 -1.47 21.64
CA GLU A 425 10.31 -1.59 23.08
C GLU A 425 11.55 -1.28 23.96
N SER A 426 12.75 -1.17 23.40
CA SER A 426 13.99 -1.11 24.19
C SER A 426 14.15 0.14 25.07
N GLY A 427 13.51 1.23 24.73
CA GLY A 427 13.69 2.52 25.42
C GLY A 427 15.08 3.16 25.25
N GLN A 428 16.01 2.51 24.57
CA GLN A 428 17.36 3.00 24.29
C GLN A 428 17.47 3.46 22.83
N LYS A 429 18.34 4.45 22.57
CA LYS A 429 18.64 4.88 21.21
C LYS A 429 19.34 3.78 20.43
N GLN A 430 18.72 3.34 19.35
CA GLN A 430 19.20 2.26 18.48
C GLN A 430 19.21 2.71 17.02
N ILE A 431 20.01 2.03 16.23
CA ILE A 431 20.06 2.20 14.78
C ILE A 431 19.53 0.93 14.15
N LEU A 432 18.56 1.06 13.25
CA LEU A 432 18.05 -0.06 12.47
C LEU A 432 18.38 0.14 11.00
N LEU A 433 19.29 -0.68 10.48
CA LEU A 433 19.61 -0.75 9.06
C LEU A 433 18.60 -1.66 8.37
N ILE A 434 17.91 -1.18 7.35
CA ILE A 434 16.84 -1.96 6.76
C ILE A 434 16.79 -1.82 5.24
N GLN A 435 16.61 -2.95 4.56
CA GLN A 435 16.33 -2.95 3.14
C GLN A 435 14.88 -2.48 2.91
N PRO A 436 14.62 -1.46 2.08
CA PRO A 436 13.30 -0.83 1.95
C PRO A 436 12.16 -1.82 1.74
N GLN A 437 12.34 -2.83 0.89
CA GLN A 437 11.35 -3.88 0.65
C GLN A 437 11.05 -4.74 1.89
N SER A 438 11.98 -4.83 2.83
CA SER A 438 11.79 -5.57 4.08
C SER A 438 10.98 -4.78 5.13
N ALA A 439 10.88 -3.46 4.98
CA ALA A 439 10.05 -2.58 5.80
C ALA A 439 8.67 -2.34 5.20
N SER A 440 8.45 -2.69 3.94
CA SER A 440 7.24 -2.31 3.19
C SER A 440 5.93 -2.86 3.79
N HIS A 441 5.98 -3.81 4.74
CA HIS A 441 4.80 -4.54 5.17
C HIS A 441 4.56 -4.49 6.69
N GLY A 442 3.55 -3.74 7.11
CA GLY A 442 2.81 -3.90 8.36
C GLY A 442 3.49 -3.57 9.71
N VAL A 443 4.77 -3.19 9.73
CA VAL A 443 5.49 -2.90 10.97
C VAL A 443 5.32 -1.47 11.43
N THR A 444 5.32 -1.25 12.74
CA THR A 444 5.35 0.07 13.38
C THR A 444 6.73 0.31 13.98
N LEU A 445 7.37 1.43 13.61
CA LEU A 445 8.73 1.79 14.01
C LEU A 445 8.79 3.24 14.56
N HIS A 446 7.78 3.66 15.31
CA HIS A 446 7.69 5.02 15.85
C HIS A 446 8.62 5.29 17.05
N ALA A 447 9.42 4.30 17.51
CA ALA A 447 10.55 4.53 18.39
C ALA A 447 11.64 5.38 17.71
N ALA A 448 11.71 5.36 16.37
CA ALA A 448 12.50 6.31 15.60
C ALA A 448 11.67 7.56 15.28
N ASN A 449 12.37 8.70 15.20
CA ASN A 449 11.82 9.92 14.60
C ASN A 449 12.69 10.46 13.46
N THR A 450 13.85 9.85 13.22
CA THR A 450 14.77 10.18 12.14
C THR A 450 14.89 9.00 11.19
N ILE A 451 14.66 9.27 9.91
CA ILE A 451 14.79 8.33 8.80
C ILE A 451 15.94 8.82 7.92
N VAL A 452 16.90 7.97 7.65
CA VAL A 452 18.00 8.26 6.73
C VAL A 452 17.90 7.35 5.51
N TRP A 453 17.82 7.93 4.34
CA TRP A 453 17.97 7.22 3.08
C TRP A 453 19.43 7.27 2.66
N TRP A 454 20.14 6.17 2.90
CA TRP A 454 21.53 6.02 2.45
C TRP A 454 21.65 6.01 0.93
N SER A 455 20.68 5.42 0.27
CA SER A 455 20.53 5.42 -1.18
C SER A 455 19.05 5.44 -1.54
N PRO A 456 18.65 6.09 -2.66
CA PRO A 456 17.27 6.14 -3.08
C PRO A 456 16.75 4.77 -3.54
N THR A 457 15.43 4.61 -3.46
CA THR A 457 14.69 3.57 -4.16
C THR A 457 14.12 4.12 -5.47
N THR A 458 13.94 3.25 -6.47
CA THR A 458 13.29 3.62 -7.74
C THR A 458 11.75 3.55 -7.68
N SER A 459 11.17 3.12 -6.56
CA SER A 459 9.73 2.97 -6.36
C SER A 459 9.22 4.00 -5.37
N TYR A 460 8.34 4.91 -5.84
CA TYR A 460 7.63 5.84 -4.96
C TYR A 460 6.80 5.10 -3.90
N GLU A 461 6.13 4.02 -4.28
CA GLU A 461 5.35 3.20 -3.35
C GLU A 461 6.23 2.69 -2.20
N THR A 462 7.40 2.15 -2.52
CA THR A 462 8.36 1.67 -1.51
C THR A 462 8.86 2.83 -0.62
N TYR A 463 9.14 4.00 -1.20
CA TYR A 463 9.58 5.18 -0.46
C TYR A 463 8.49 5.68 0.51
N ALA A 464 7.28 5.85 0.02
CA ALA A 464 6.14 6.29 0.82
C ALA A 464 5.77 5.28 1.93
N GLN A 465 5.76 3.98 1.61
CA GLN A 465 5.50 2.92 2.57
C GLN A 465 6.57 2.86 3.67
N ALA A 466 7.83 2.99 3.30
CA ALA A 466 8.95 2.97 4.24
C ALA A 466 8.89 4.15 5.23
N ASN A 467 8.70 5.38 4.74
CA ASN A 467 8.55 6.57 5.59
C ASN A 467 7.32 6.46 6.51
N ALA A 468 6.23 5.86 6.02
CA ALA A 468 5.02 5.63 6.80
C ALA A 468 5.18 4.61 7.95
N ARG A 469 6.33 3.95 8.10
CA ARG A 469 6.61 3.08 9.27
C ARG A 469 6.94 3.88 10.52
N VAL A 470 7.48 5.06 10.36
CA VAL A 470 7.84 6.00 11.44
C VAL A 470 6.76 7.06 11.62
N HIS A 471 6.36 7.73 10.53
CA HIS A 471 5.34 8.78 10.55
C HIS A 471 3.93 8.19 10.42
N ARG A 472 3.38 7.76 11.56
CA ARG A 472 2.06 7.12 11.66
C ARG A 472 1.44 7.30 13.03
N ALA A 473 0.18 6.89 13.20
CA ALA A 473 -0.53 6.94 14.48
C ALA A 473 0.31 6.36 15.63
N GLY A 474 0.45 7.14 16.70
CA GLY A 474 1.31 6.84 17.86
C GLY A 474 2.68 7.51 17.84
N GLN A 475 3.09 8.16 16.75
CA GLN A 475 4.28 9.02 16.74
C GLN A 475 3.98 10.32 17.51
N LYS A 476 4.85 10.66 18.44
CA LYS A 476 4.71 11.85 19.30
C LYS A 476 5.73 12.94 19.00
N ASN A 477 6.78 12.59 18.26
CA ASN A 477 7.89 13.49 17.96
C ASN A 477 7.86 13.92 16.50
N PRO A 478 8.27 15.16 16.18
CA PRO A 478 8.50 15.57 14.79
C PRO A 478 9.44 14.59 14.09
N CYS A 479 9.09 14.24 12.86
CA CYS A 479 9.87 13.29 12.08
C CYS A 479 10.77 14.01 11.10
N THR A 480 11.99 13.54 10.94
CA THR A 480 12.93 14.04 9.93
C THR A 480 13.30 12.92 8.95
N VAL A 481 13.11 13.17 7.67
CA VAL A 481 13.56 12.30 6.58
C VAL A 481 14.77 12.94 5.92
N VAL A 482 15.92 12.31 6.05
CA VAL A 482 17.18 12.80 5.50
C VAL A 482 17.58 11.95 4.30
N ASN A 483 17.69 12.59 3.15
CA ASN A 483 18.18 11.97 1.92
C ASN A 483 19.67 12.30 1.76
N ILE A 484 20.54 11.28 1.73
CA ILE A 484 21.95 11.47 1.41
C ILE A 484 22.14 11.32 -0.09
N GLU A 485 22.68 12.33 -0.74
CA GLU A 485 22.92 12.34 -2.18
C GLU A 485 24.35 12.77 -2.53
N GLY A 486 24.96 12.11 -3.51
CA GLY A 486 26.35 12.38 -3.91
C GLY A 486 26.53 12.51 -5.41
N CYS A 487 25.52 12.15 -6.21
CA CYS A 487 25.61 12.17 -7.67
C CYS A 487 24.29 12.57 -8.34
N GLY A 488 24.37 12.91 -9.64
CA GLY A 488 23.20 13.38 -10.41
C GLY A 488 22.04 12.39 -10.43
N VAL A 489 22.31 11.09 -10.45
CA VAL A 489 21.27 10.05 -10.40
C VAL A 489 20.50 10.10 -9.09
N GLU A 490 21.17 10.17 -7.95
CA GLU A 490 20.52 10.25 -6.64
C GLU A 490 19.68 11.52 -6.50
N LYS A 491 20.24 12.68 -6.90
CA LYS A 491 19.53 13.97 -6.87
C LYS A 491 18.21 13.93 -7.65
N LYS A 492 18.27 13.45 -8.89
CA LYS A 492 17.07 13.36 -9.75
C LYS A 492 16.04 12.36 -9.20
N LEU A 493 16.49 11.23 -8.64
CA LEU A 493 15.61 10.24 -8.03
C LEU A 493 14.90 10.79 -6.79
N TYR A 494 15.63 11.39 -5.86
CA TYR A 494 15.01 11.98 -4.65
C TYR A 494 14.05 13.12 -4.99
N ARG A 495 14.39 13.98 -5.97
CA ARG A 495 13.47 15.02 -6.44
C ARG A 495 12.16 14.40 -6.93
N ALA A 496 12.22 13.40 -7.80
CA ALA A 496 11.03 12.76 -8.33
C ALA A 496 10.22 12.01 -7.23
N LEU A 497 10.88 11.42 -6.22
CA LEU A 497 10.22 10.80 -5.07
C LEU A 497 9.51 11.83 -4.17
N GLN A 498 10.06 13.04 -4.03
CA GLN A 498 9.49 14.11 -3.20
C GLN A 498 8.37 14.87 -3.91
N GLU A 499 8.52 15.17 -5.20
CA GLU A 499 7.54 15.92 -6.00
C GLU A 499 6.25 15.15 -6.26
N ARG A 500 6.13 13.91 -5.73
CA ARG A 500 4.97 13.02 -5.93
C ARG A 500 4.64 12.83 -7.42
N GLU A 501 5.60 12.99 -8.31
CA GLU A 501 5.44 12.67 -9.73
C GLU A 501 5.29 11.16 -9.90
N SER A 502 4.13 10.66 -9.41
CA SER A 502 3.73 9.25 -9.56
C SER A 502 3.35 8.87 -11.00
N ASN A 503 3.44 9.82 -11.93
CA ASN A 503 3.14 9.60 -13.33
C ASN A 503 4.40 9.26 -14.10
N GLN A 504 4.76 7.99 -14.04
CA GLN A 504 5.89 7.40 -14.76
C GLN A 504 7.25 8.04 -14.40
N PHE A 505 7.97 7.37 -13.54
CA PHE A 505 9.40 7.31 -13.68
C PHE A 505 9.66 6.83 -15.12
N ASP A 506 9.82 7.77 -16.04
CA ASP A 506 10.43 7.47 -17.31
C ASP A 506 11.92 7.22 -17.03
N LEU A 507 12.21 6.00 -16.55
CA LEU A 507 13.57 5.55 -16.27
C LEU A 507 14.49 5.79 -17.48
N LEU A 508 13.95 5.70 -18.69
CA LEU A 508 14.68 5.98 -19.93
C LEU A 508 14.90 7.48 -20.12
N GLY A 509 13.89 8.32 -19.86
CA GLY A 509 14.01 9.78 -19.93
C GLY A 509 14.96 10.29 -18.85
N LEU A 510 14.76 9.88 -17.60
CA LEU A 510 15.64 10.21 -16.49
C LEU A 510 17.09 9.78 -16.76
N TYR A 511 17.27 8.58 -17.33
CA TYR A 511 18.57 8.04 -17.69
C TYR A 511 19.24 8.85 -18.80
N LYS A 512 18.51 9.23 -19.86
CA LYS A 512 19.01 10.11 -20.91
C LYS A 512 19.39 11.49 -20.37
N ASP A 513 18.56 12.07 -19.50
CA ASP A 513 18.82 13.38 -18.88
C ASP A 513 20.05 13.36 -17.96
N ILE A 514 20.29 12.23 -17.28
CA ILE A 514 21.48 12.03 -16.43
C ILE A 514 22.74 11.96 -17.26
N LEU A 515 22.67 11.31 -18.41
CA LEU A 515 23.81 11.06 -19.28
C LEU A 515 24.16 12.28 -20.18
N ASN A 516 23.19 13.14 -20.45
CA ASN A 516 23.37 14.33 -21.30
C ASN A 516 23.69 15.60 -20.51
N GLY A 517 23.78 15.55 -19.20
CA GLY A 517 24.10 16.73 -18.48
C GLY A 517 23.99 16.99 -17.16
#